data_22d91823132ff906755ccafc343d673e
#
_entry.id   22d91823132ff906755ccafc343d673e
#
_cell.length_a   1.000
_cell.length_b   1.000
_cell.length_c   1.000
_cell.angle_alpha   90.00
_cell.angle_beta   90.00
_cell.angle_gamma   90.00
#
_symmetry.space_group_name_H-M   'P 1'
#
loop_
_entity.id
_entity.type
_entity.pdbx_description
1 polymer ?
#
loop_
_entity_poly.entity_id
_entity_poly.type
_entity_poly.pdbx_seq_one_letter_code
_entity_poly.pdbx_strand_id
1 'polypeptide(L)'
;MLGRMQHEALQIGALLDHAARLHRQARIVTQRRDGSTVTHTYPEIAARTARLAHALAGRGVAQGERLATLAWNDHRHLELYYGVSGIGAVCHTVNPRLFPDQIAYILADAADAVIQLE
;
A
#
# COMPACT_ATOMS: atom_id res chain seq x y z
N MET A 1 37.21 5.47 8.97
CA MET A 1 36.45 4.77 10.02
C MET A 1 34.99 4.86 9.63
N LEU A 2 34.31 3.72 9.34
CA LEU A 2 32.88 3.69 9.08
C LEU A 2 32.17 3.98 10.41
N GLY A 3 31.25 4.96 10.41
CA GLY A 3 30.44 5.27 11.58
C GLY A 3 29.49 4.13 11.95
N ARG A 4 28.71 4.28 13.03
CA ARG A 4 27.71 3.31 13.48
C ARG A 4 26.37 3.41 12.73
N MET A 5 26.33 4.17 11.64
CA MET A 5 25.13 4.25 10.77
C MET A 5 24.98 2.97 9.96
N GLN A 6 23.78 2.45 9.89
CA GLN A 6 23.47 1.35 9.00
C GLN A 6 23.57 1.79 7.53
N HIS A 7 24.04 0.91 6.66
CA HIS A 7 24.21 1.18 5.22
C HIS A 7 22.99 0.78 4.38
N GLU A 8 21.90 0.37 5.02
CA GLU A 8 20.69 -0.03 4.33
C GLU A 8 19.84 1.19 3.96
N ALA A 9 19.24 1.15 2.78
CA ALA A 9 18.31 2.18 2.34
C ALA A 9 17.04 2.18 3.21
N LEU A 10 16.57 3.37 3.58
CA LEU A 10 15.32 3.55 4.32
C LEU A 10 14.14 3.36 3.36
N GLN A 11 13.70 2.12 3.17
CA GLN A 11 12.59 1.76 2.31
C GLN A 11 11.38 1.37 3.15
N ILE A 12 10.20 1.82 2.75
CA ILE A 12 8.93 1.48 3.43
C ILE A 12 8.70 -0.03 3.47
N GLY A 13 9.00 -0.75 2.39
CA GLY A 13 8.88 -2.22 2.32
C GLY A 13 9.65 -2.95 3.42
N ALA A 14 10.80 -2.43 3.83
CA ALA A 14 11.60 -3.02 4.91
C ALA A 14 10.86 -3.06 6.26
N LEU A 15 9.91 -2.14 6.49
CA LEU A 15 9.09 -2.14 7.71
C LEU A 15 8.14 -3.34 7.75
N LEU A 16 7.52 -3.66 6.62
CA LEU A 16 6.62 -4.81 6.53
C LEU A 16 7.40 -6.13 6.68
N ASP A 17 8.56 -6.22 6.04
CA ASP A 17 9.44 -7.39 6.16
C ASP A 17 9.95 -7.59 7.60
N HIS A 18 10.33 -6.50 8.25
CA HIS A 18 10.72 -6.52 9.66
C HIS A 18 9.56 -7.03 10.54
N ALA A 19 8.37 -6.46 10.37
CA ALA A 19 7.20 -6.87 11.13
C ALA A 19 6.82 -8.35 10.88
N ALA A 20 6.87 -8.80 9.63
CA ALA A 20 6.57 -10.19 9.27
C ALA A 20 7.56 -11.18 9.86
N ARG A 21 8.84 -10.81 10.04
CA ARG A 21 9.88 -11.67 10.62
C ARG A 21 9.86 -11.66 12.14
N LEU A 22 9.79 -10.47 12.76
CA LEU A 22 10.02 -10.31 14.20
C LEU A 22 8.72 -10.16 15.01
N HIS A 23 7.62 -9.73 14.39
CA HIS A 23 6.33 -9.53 15.04
C HIS A 23 5.24 -10.42 14.46
N ARG A 24 5.56 -11.70 14.26
CA ARG A 24 4.71 -12.70 13.58
C ARG A 24 3.32 -12.88 14.22
N GLN A 25 3.22 -12.66 15.53
CA GLN A 25 1.98 -12.81 16.31
C GLN A 25 1.15 -11.51 16.37
N ALA A 26 1.74 -10.38 16.03
CA ALA A 26 1.03 -9.11 15.99
C ALA A 26 -0.02 -9.11 14.88
N ARG A 27 -1.13 -8.42 15.11
CA ARG A 27 -2.32 -8.51 14.27
C ARG A 27 -2.75 -7.16 13.75
N ILE A 28 -3.25 -7.17 12.53
CA ILE A 28 -3.93 -6.07 11.88
C ILE A 28 -5.42 -6.42 11.90
N VAL A 29 -6.22 -5.58 12.54
CA VAL A 29 -7.66 -5.77 12.67
C VAL A 29 -8.36 -4.71 11.84
N THR A 30 -9.17 -5.15 10.89
CA THR A 30 -10.04 -4.30 10.08
C THR A 30 -11.48 -4.45 10.57
N GLN A 31 -12.10 -3.35 10.94
CA GLN A 31 -13.53 -3.31 11.18
C GLN A 31 -14.28 -3.02 9.88
N ARG A 32 -15.23 -3.87 9.52
CA ARG A 32 -16.10 -3.69 8.36
C ARG A 32 -17.30 -2.80 8.69
N ARG A 33 -17.98 -2.32 7.66
CA ARG A 33 -19.20 -1.49 7.80
C ARG A 33 -20.37 -2.20 8.49
N ASP A 34 -20.44 -3.52 8.37
CA ASP A 34 -21.46 -4.37 9.01
C ASP A 34 -21.13 -4.66 10.50
N GLY A 35 -20.05 -4.08 11.03
CA GLY A 35 -19.58 -4.28 12.40
C GLY A 35 -18.72 -5.53 12.59
N SER A 36 -18.61 -6.40 11.59
CA SER A 36 -17.72 -7.56 11.66
C SER A 36 -16.26 -7.14 11.59
N THR A 37 -15.36 -8.01 12.03
CA THR A 37 -13.92 -7.78 11.97
C THR A 37 -13.22 -8.84 11.14
N VAL A 38 -12.17 -8.41 10.44
CA VAL A 38 -11.20 -9.29 9.78
C VAL A 38 -9.85 -9.07 10.40
N THR A 39 -9.18 -10.15 10.72
CA THR A 39 -7.87 -10.11 11.37
C THR A 39 -6.84 -10.82 10.51
N HIS A 40 -5.70 -10.19 10.31
CA HIS A 40 -4.54 -10.74 9.63
C HIS A 40 -3.29 -10.57 10.49
N THR A 41 -2.37 -11.53 10.38
CA THR A 41 -1.01 -11.40 10.90
C THR A 41 -0.12 -10.64 9.91
N TYR A 42 1.01 -10.10 10.37
CA TYR A 42 1.97 -9.45 9.45
C TYR A 42 2.53 -10.39 8.37
N PRO A 43 2.84 -11.67 8.64
CA PRO A 43 3.22 -12.61 7.57
C PRO A 43 2.14 -12.79 6.49
N GLU A 44 0.86 -12.85 6.88
CA GLU A 44 -0.25 -12.94 5.92
C GLU A 44 -0.36 -11.68 5.06
N ILE A 45 -0.27 -10.50 5.67
CA ILE A 45 -0.27 -9.22 4.94
C ILE A 45 0.94 -9.15 4.00
N ALA A 46 2.13 -9.54 4.43
CA ALA A 46 3.31 -9.54 3.56
C ALA A 46 3.13 -10.46 2.34
N ALA A 47 2.59 -11.67 2.53
CA ALA A 47 2.30 -12.59 1.43
C ALA A 47 1.23 -12.05 0.47
N ARG A 48 0.20 -11.38 0.99
CA ARG A 48 -0.86 -10.74 0.18
C ARG A 48 -0.31 -9.54 -0.59
N THR A 49 0.49 -8.70 0.07
CA THR A 49 1.20 -7.56 -0.54
C THR A 49 2.09 -8.00 -1.69
N ALA A 50 2.85 -9.08 -1.53
CA ALA A 50 3.69 -9.63 -2.60
C ALA A 50 2.85 -10.07 -3.81
N ARG A 51 1.72 -10.76 -3.59
CA ARG A 51 0.82 -11.13 -4.70
C ARG A 51 0.24 -9.90 -5.41
N LEU A 52 -0.15 -8.88 -4.66
CA LEU A 52 -0.64 -7.61 -5.22
C LEU A 52 0.45 -6.93 -6.07
N ALA A 53 1.67 -6.83 -5.55
CA ALA A 53 2.82 -6.26 -6.25
C ALA A 53 3.08 -6.97 -7.59
N HIS A 54 3.08 -8.31 -7.59
CA HIS A 54 3.20 -9.11 -8.83
C HIS A 54 2.06 -8.87 -9.81
N ALA A 55 0.83 -8.77 -9.32
CA ALA A 55 -0.33 -8.50 -10.17
C ALA A 55 -0.28 -7.11 -10.82
N LEU A 56 0.16 -6.09 -10.08
CA LEU A 56 0.33 -4.72 -10.60
C LEU A 56 1.46 -4.67 -11.65
N ALA A 57 2.60 -5.26 -11.36
CA ALA A 57 3.71 -5.36 -12.32
C ALA A 57 3.31 -6.13 -13.58
N GLY A 58 2.57 -7.24 -13.43
CA GLY A 58 2.04 -8.02 -14.55
C GLY A 58 0.99 -7.27 -15.40
N ARG A 59 0.38 -6.22 -14.87
CA ARG A 59 -0.50 -5.30 -15.60
C ARG A 59 0.21 -4.11 -16.22
N GLY A 60 1.53 -4.06 -16.10
CA GLY A 60 2.37 -3.03 -16.71
C GLY A 60 2.59 -1.79 -15.86
N VAL A 61 2.23 -1.81 -14.58
CA VAL A 61 2.57 -0.68 -13.68
C VAL A 61 4.08 -0.61 -13.53
N ALA A 62 4.67 0.46 -14.04
CA ALA A 62 6.10 0.66 -14.07
C ALA A 62 6.61 1.48 -12.86
N GLN A 63 7.91 1.42 -12.64
CA GLN A 63 8.56 2.24 -11.63
C GLN A 63 8.35 3.73 -11.93
N GLY A 64 8.00 4.50 -10.91
CA GLY A 64 7.73 5.93 -11.00
C GLY A 64 6.32 6.30 -11.46
N GLU A 65 5.51 5.34 -11.94
CA GLU A 65 4.11 5.59 -12.24
C GLU A 65 3.29 5.82 -10.98
N ARG A 66 2.24 6.61 -11.10
CA ARG A 66 1.31 6.91 -10.02
C ARG A 66 0.11 5.97 -10.09
N LEU A 67 -0.20 5.37 -8.96
CA LEU A 67 -1.41 4.57 -8.77
C LEU A 67 -2.28 5.24 -7.72
N ALA A 68 -3.42 5.78 -8.15
CA ALA A 68 -4.39 6.37 -7.24
C ALA A 68 -5.15 5.30 -6.46
N THR A 69 -5.38 5.55 -5.19
CA THR A 69 -6.25 4.75 -4.35
C THR A 69 -7.39 5.62 -3.82
N LEU A 70 -8.63 5.20 -4.08
CA LEU A 70 -9.84 5.79 -3.54
C LEU A 70 -10.51 4.74 -2.65
N ALA A 71 -10.02 4.63 -1.43
CA ALA A 71 -10.36 3.54 -0.52
C ALA A 71 -10.42 4.02 0.94
N TRP A 72 -11.14 3.25 1.75
CA TRP A 72 -11.13 3.42 3.20
C TRP A 72 -9.89 2.77 3.82
N ASN A 73 -9.55 3.19 5.06
CA ASN A 73 -8.42 2.62 5.79
C ASN A 73 -8.76 1.22 6.31
N ASP A 74 -8.33 0.21 5.56
CA ASP A 74 -8.44 -1.18 5.93
C ASP A 74 -7.15 -1.95 5.58
N HIS A 75 -7.14 -3.28 5.76
CA HIS A 75 -5.98 -4.11 5.46
C HIS A 75 -5.61 -4.11 3.98
N ARG A 76 -6.57 -3.97 3.04
CA ARG A 76 -6.32 -3.94 1.60
C ARG A 76 -5.62 -2.64 1.19
N HIS A 77 -6.06 -1.51 1.77
CA HIS A 77 -5.39 -0.23 1.56
C HIS A 77 -3.96 -0.25 2.10
N LEU A 78 -3.73 -0.91 3.25
CA LEU A 78 -2.39 -1.14 3.78
C LEU A 78 -1.53 -1.98 2.84
N GLU A 79 -2.09 -3.04 2.23
CA GLU A 79 -1.42 -3.84 1.20
C GLU A 79 -1.03 -3.00 -0.02
N LEU A 80 -1.90 -2.07 -0.45
CA LEU A 80 -1.60 -1.15 -1.55
C LEU A 80 -0.42 -0.23 -1.22
N TYR A 81 -0.37 0.36 -0.01
CA TYR A 81 0.77 1.18 0.41
C TYR A 81 2.10 0.45 0.24
N TYR A 82 2.19 -0.77 0.72
CA TYR A 82 3.42 -1.56 0.65
C TYR A 82 3.65 -2.16 -0.74
N GLY A 83 2.61 -2.63 -1.41
CA GLY A 83 2.71 -3.29 -2.71
C GLY A 83 3.11 -2.33 -3.83
N VAL A 84 2.48 -1.16 -3.88
CA VAL A 84 2.77 -0.11 -4.88
C VAL A 84 4.18 0.45 -4.65
N SER A 85 4.50 0.80 -3.41
CA SER A 85 5.85 1.29 -3.08
C SER A 85 6.92 0.23 -3.30
N GLY A 86 6.59 -1.05 -3.07
CA GLY A 86 7.52 -2.17 -3.24
C GLY A 86 7.96 -2.42 -4.68
N ILE A 87 7.16 -2.06 -5.67
CA ILE A 87 7.53 -2.10 -7.11
C ILE A 87 8.14 -0.77 -7.60
N GLY A 88 8.35 0.20 -6.69
CA GLY A 88 8.90 1.51 -7.04
C GLY A 88 7.90 2.47 -7.69
N ALA A 89 6.60 2.16 -7.65
CA ALA A 89 5.54 3.06 -8.08
C ALA A 89 5.13 4.02 -6.94
N VAL A 90 4.38 5.05 -7.27
CA VAL A 90 3.91 6.07 -6.32
C VAL A 90 2.47 5.73 -5.89
N CYS A 91 2.27 5.48 -4.62
CA CYS A 91 0.92 5.31 -4.06
C CYS A 91 0.31 6.69 -3.81
N HIS A 92 -0.62 7.10 -4.68
CA HIS A 92 -1.33 8.37 -4.60
C HIS A 92 -2.68 8.15 -3.92
N THR A 93 -2.80 8.57 -2.67
CA THR A 93 -4.03 8.37 -1.90
C THR A 93 -4.98 9.55 -2.07
N VAL A 94 -6.18 9.26 -2.54
CA VAL A 94 -7.25 10.25 -2.73
C VAL A 94 -8.29 10.08 -1.62
N ASN A 95 -8.65 11.18 -0.97
CA ASN A 95 -9.62 11.13 0.11
C ASN A 95 -11.04 10.86 -0.43
N PRO A 96 -11.70 9.73 -0.05
CA PRO A 96 -13.02 9.38 -0.55
C PRO A 96 -14.16 10.28 -0.04
N ARG A 97 -13.87 11.22 0.86
CA ARG A 97 -14.84 12.19 1.39
C ARG A 97 -14.89 13.50 0.61
N LEU A 98 -14.04 13.66 -0.40
CA LEU A 98 -14.07 14.84 -1.27
C LEU A 98 -15.29 14.79 -2.20
N PHE A 99 -15.68 15.97 -2.70
CA PHE A 99 -16.71 16.06 -3.73
C PHE A 99 -16.22 15.46 -5.06
N PRO A 100 -17.12 14.88 -5.89
CA PRO A 100 -16.75 14.23 -7.14
C PRO A 100 -15.87 15.08 -8.06
N ASP A 101 -16.17 16.37 -8.19
CA ASP A 101 -15.41 17.30 -9.04
C ASP A 101 -13.97 17.49 -8.54
N GLN A 102 -13.77 17.49 -7.21
CA GLN A 102 -12.44 17.58 -6.61
C GLN A 102 -11.65 16.29 -6.85
N ILE A 103 -12.28 15.13 -6.71
CA ILE A 103 -11.67 13.83 -7.00
C ILE A 103 -11.27 13.77 -8.48
N ALA A 104 -12.17 14.14 -9.39
CA ALA A 104 -11.89 14.16 -10.82
C ALA A 104 -10.72 15.08 -11.17
N TYR A 105 -10.67 16.28 -10.58
CA TYR A 105 -9.55 17.21 -10.77
C TYR A 105 -8.22 16.60 -10.29
N ILE A 106 -8.19 16.05 -9.07
CA ILE A 106 -6.98 15.47 -8.46
C ILE A 106 -6.43 14.33 -9.31
N LEU A 107 -7.30 13.43 -9.77
CA LEU A 107 -6.92 12.27 -10.60
C LEU A 107 -6.38 12.72 -11.97
N ALA A 108 -7.00 13.74 -12.58
CA ALA A 108 -6.56 14.29 -13.85
C ALA A 108 -5.24 15.03 -13.72
N ASP A 109 -5.08 15.87 -12.69
CA ASP A 109 -3.85 16.66 -12.45
C ASP A 109 -2.66 15.75 -12.12
N ALA A 110 -2.88 14.69 -11.33
CA ALA A 110 -1.84 13.71 -11.01
C ALA A 110 -1.48 12.81 -12.19
N ALA A 111 -2.31 12.72 -13.22
CA ALA A 111 -2.15 11.81 -14.35
C ALA A 111 -1.89 10.36 -13.88
N ASP A 112 -2.76 9.85 -12.99
CA ASP A 112 -2.64 8.50 -12.45
C ASP A 112 -2.79 7.45 -13.55
N ALA A 113 -1.84 6.50 -13.61
CA ALA A 113 -1.85 5.42 -14.60
C ALA A 113 -2.92 4.36 -14.28
N VAL A 114 -3.21 4.16 -13.00
CA VAL A 114 -4.21 3.20 -12.50
C VAL A 114 -4.97 3.83 -11.35
N ILE A 115 -6.29 3.56 -11.29
CA ILE A 115 -7.15 3.96 -10.17
C ILE A 115 -7.69 2.69 -9.53
N GLN A 116 -7.38 2.49 -8.24
CA GLN A 116 -7.92 1.41 -7.45
C GLN A 116 -9.09 1.92 -6.62
N LEU A 117 -10.26 1.35 -6.85
CA LEU A 117 -11.50 1.65 -6.14
C LEU A 117 -11.85 0.53 -5.16
N GLU A 118 -12.41 0.89 -4.01
CA GLU A 118 -12.98 -0.03 -3.03
C GLU A 118 -14.39 0.39 -2.59
#